data_a95a3a06179304bd59d5010898d86e05
#
_entry.id   a95a3a06179304bd59d5010898d86e05
#
_cell.length_a   1.000
_cell.length_b   1.000
_cell.length_c   1.000
_cell.angle_alpha   90.00
_cell.angle_beta   90.00
_cell.angle_gamma   90.00
#
_symmetry.space_group_name_H-M   'P 1'
#
loop_
_entity.id
_entity.type
_entity.pdbx_description
1 polymer ?
#
loop_
_entity_poly.entity_id
_entity_poly.type
_entity_poly.pdbx_seq_one_letter_code
_entity_poly.pdbx_strand_id
1 'polypeptide(L)'
;MLKQIINAKILTPQGWLKDGSVIIRDNKILEVTNCDLAVIGAEVVDAKGMYVVPGGVEIHIHGGGGCDFMEGTEEAFRSAIKAHMKHGTTSIFPTLSSSTVPMIEAAAETCTKLMAEPNSPVLGLHLEGHYLNMAMAGGQLPENIKDPDPNEYIPLVEKWNCIKRWDAAPELPGAMQFGKYITSKGILASVAHTQAEYDDIHAARKNGYTHATHFYNAMPGFHKRREYKYEGTVESIYLHEDMTVEVVADGIHVPPTILRLIHRIKGIERACVITDALACAASDSTTAFDPRVIIEDGVCKLADRTALAGSIATMDRLIRTLVQKAEIPLDDAVRMASETPAKIMNVYDRKGSLQKDKDADVMILDDDLNIRAVWAMGQLVEGTYNL
;
A
#
# COMPACT_ATOMS: atom_id res chain seq x y z
N MET A 1 14.54 -0.86 25.46
CA MET A 1 15.80 -0.19 25.06
C MET A 1 15.50 1.27 24.75
N LEU A 2 16.39 2.21 25.11
CA LEU A 2 16.20 3.64 24.85
C LEU A 2 17.15 4.05 23.72
N LYS A 3 16.62 4.69 22.65
CA LYS A 3 17.39 5.22 21.51
C LYS A 3 17.07 6.68 21.31
N GLN A 4 18.04 7.42 20.79
CA GLN A 4 17.88 8.82 20.40
C GLN A 4 18.51 9.03 19.03
N ILE A 5 17.70 9.42 18.04
CA ILE A 5 18.17 9.86 16.71
C ILE A 5 18.32 11.37 16.81
N ILE A 6 19.52 11.89 16.47
CA ILE A 6 19.87 13.31 16.58
C ILE A 6 20.33 13.90 15.24
N ASN A 7 20.53 15.19 15.15
CA ASN A 7 20.99 15.91 13.96
C ASN A 7 20.16 15.60 12.73
N ALA A 8 18.82 15.66 12.84
CA ALA A 8 17.88 15.20 11.83
C ALA A 8 16.99 16.31 11.27
N LYS A 9 16.66 16.22 9.99
CA LYS A 9 15.50 16.89 9.39
C LYS A 9 14.30 15.94 9.56
N ILE A 10 13.44 16.19 10.54
CA ILE A 10 12.36 15.27 10.93
C ILE A 10 11.04 15.70 10.31
N LEU A 11 10.36 14.79 9.62
CA LEU A 11 8.99 15.02 9.14
C LEU A 11 7.98 14.68 10.25
N THR A 12 7.30 15.72 10.72
CA THR A 12 6.18 15.60 11.65
C THR A 12 4.84 15.91 10.96
N PRO A 13 3.68 15.65 11.58
CA PRO A 13 2.40 16.08 11.03
C PRO A 13 2.28 17.61 10.81
N GLN A 14 3.05 18.39 11.55
CA GLN A 14 3.07 19.87 11.44
C GLN A 14 4.08 20.38 10.41
N GLY A 15 4.86 19.49 9.76
CA GLY A 15 5.89 19.82 8.81
C GLY A 15 7.29 19.45 9.29
N TRP A 16 8.30 19.98 8.61
CA TRP A 16 9.71 19.70 8.89
C TRP A 16 10.21 20.38 10.15
N LEU A 17 10.79 19.59 11.06
CA LEU A 17 11.66 20.08 12.14
C LEU A 17 13.11 19.98 11.69
N LYS A 18 13.88 21.07 11.82
CA LYS A 18 15.33 21.09 11.57
C LYS A 18 16.08 20.88 12.90
N ASP A 19 17.20 20.20 12.79
CA ASP A 19 18.09 19.91 13.94
C ASP A 19 17.35 19.27 15.13
N GLY A 20 16.43 18.35 14.83
CA GLY A 20 15.58 17.72 15.80
C GLY A 20 16.10 16.36 16.29
N SER A 21 15.41 15.83 17.30
CA SER A 21 15.63 14.50 17.85
C SER A 21 14.35 13.67 17.89
N VAL A 22 14.46 12.38 17.60
CA VAL A 22 13.43 11.36 17.86
C VAL A 22 13.92 10.46 18.99
N ILE A 23 13.15 10.39 20.06
CA ILE A 23 13.46 9.53 21.23
C ILE A 23 12.54 8.32 21.18
N ILE A 24 13.13 7.13 21.17
CA ILE A 24 12.42 5.85 21.07
C ILE A 24 12.65 5.07 22.35
N ARG A 25 11.57 4.56 22.94
CA ARG A 25 11.63 3.58 24.04
C ARG A 25 10.94 2.30 23.59
N ASP A 26 11.73 1.23 23.53
CA ASP A 26 11.28 -0.09 23.07
C ASP A 26 10.67 -0.02 21.66
N ASN A 27 9.37 -0.20 21.52
CA ASN A 27 8.65 -0.15 20.26
C ASN A 27 7.86 1.16 20.02
N LYS A 28 8.03 2.17 20.88
CA LYS A 28 7.26 3.41 20.82
C LYS A 28 8.13 4.65 20.71
N ILE A 29 7.60 5.65 20.01
CA ILE A 29 8.14 7.00 20.03
C ILE A 29 7.77 7.64 21.37
N LEU A 30 8.78 8.00 22.14
CA LEU A 30 8.61 8.66 23.43
C LEU A 30 8.42 10.17 23.26
N GLU A 31 9.21 10.77 22.37
CA GLU A 31 9.17 12.21 22.10
C GLU A 31 9.77 12.52 20.72
N VAL A 32 9.27 13.59 20.08
CA VAL A 32 9.88 14.23 18.92
C VAL A 32 10.06 15.71 19.27
N THR A 33 11.28 16.21 19.22
CA THR A 33 11.62 17.56 19.69
C THR A 33 12.52 18.29 18.68
N ASN A 34 12.50 19.60 18.73
CA ASN A 34 13.33 20.49 17.92
C ASN A 34 14.66 20.87 18.60
N CYS A 35 15.04 20.17 19.64
CA CYS A 35 16.32 20.40 20.34
C CYS A 35 17.02 19.09 20.66
N ASP A 36 18.35 19.13 20.68
CA ASP A 36 19.18 18.04 21.14
C ASP A 36 19.17 18.00 22.67
N LEU A 37 18.31 17.15 23.20
CA LEU A 37 18.30 16.83 24.63
C LEU A 37 19.32 15.71 24.90
N ALA A 38 20.19 15.88 25.90
CA ALA A 38 21.01 14.78 26.37
C ALA A 38 20.15 13.74 27.11
N VAL A 39 19.84 12.64 26.47
CA VAL A 39 19.04 11.55 27.05
C VAL A 39 19.99 10.52 27.69
N ILE A 40 20.11 10.57 29.03
CA ILE A 40 21.02 9.67 29.74
C ILE A 40 20.62 8.21 29.53
N GLY A 41 21.59 7.38 29.12
CA GLY A 41 21.41 5.94 28.88
C GLY A 41 20.77 5.57 27.53
N ALA A 42 20.55 6.55 26.65
CA ALA A 42 20.12 6.25 25.29
C ALA A 42 21.31 5.84 24.39
N GLU A 43 21.05 4.88 23.52
CA GLU A 43 21.87 4.63 22.32
C GLU A 43 21.66 5.80 21.36
N VAL A 44 22.74 6.52 21.02
CA VAL A 44 22.65 7.69 20.15
C VAL A 44 22.94 7.31 18.71
N VAL A 45 22.06 7.69 17.81
CA VAL A 45 22.17 7.56 16.35
C VAL A 45 22.25 8.97 15.76
N ASP A 46 23.39 9.31 15.16
CA ASP A 46 23.58 10.60 14.48
C ASP A 46 23.08 10.50 13.03
N ALA A 47 22.01 11.17 12.72
CA ALA A 47 21.45 11.25 11.35
C ALA A 47 22.22 12.18 10.42
N LYS A 48 23.25 12.88 10.88
CA LYS A 48 24.17 13.71 10.07
C LYS A 48 23.46 14.70 9.13
N GLY A 49 22.35 15.28 9.58
CA GLY A 49 21.55 16.22 8.80
C GLY A 49 20.61 15.58 7.76
N MET A 50 20.54 14.25 7.73
CA MET A 50 19.66 13.52 6.81
C MET A 50 18.17 13.64 7.21
N TYR A 51 17.29 13.19 6.31
CA TYR A 51 15.85 13.15 6.53
C TYR A 51 15.48 11.97 7.42
N VAL A 52 14.72 12.24 8.48
CA VAL A 52 14.11 11.24 9.35
C VAL A 52 12.60 11.31 9.18
N VAL A 53 12.03 10.27 8.62
CA VAL A 53 10.63 10.21 8.18
C VAL A 53 9.94 8.95 8.71
N PRO A 54 8.60 8.93 8.79
CA PRO A 54 7.89 7.70 9.15
C PRO A 54 8.12 6.60 8.11
N GLY A 55 8.15 5.36 8.56
CA GLY A 55 8.16 4.20 7.69
C GLY A 55 6.87 4.05 6.88
N GLY A 56 6.97 3.41 5.72
CA GLY A 56 5.86 3.20 4.80
C GLY A 56 4.78 2.25 5.35
N VAL A 57 3.53 2.54 5.01
CA VAL A 57 2.37 1.70 5.26
C VAL A 57 1.86 1.17 3.92
N GLU A 58 2.12 -0.10 3.66
CA GLU A 58 1.78 -0.75 2.40
C GLU A 58 0.43 -1.44 2.49
N ILE A 59 -0.50 -1.03 1.65
CA ILE A 59 -1.90 -1.50 1.69
C ILE A 59 -2.30 -2.35 0.48
N HIS A 60 -1.35 -2.55 -0.48
CA HIS A 60 -1.57 -3.37 -1.65
C HIS A 60 -0.24 -3.94 -2.18
N ILE A 61 0.01 -5.20 -1.92
CA ILE A 61 1.26 -5.89 -2.26
C ILE A 61 1.07 -7.41 -2.28
N HIS A 62 1.49 -8.08 -3.35
CA HIS A 62 1.30 -9.53 -3.55
C HIS A 62 2.47 -10.37 -3.05
N GLY A 63 3.67 -9.80 -3.00
CA GLY A 63 4.84 -10.56 -2.58
C GLY A 63 6.13 -9.77 -2.65
N GLY A 64 7.24 -10.48 -2.51
CA GLY A 64 8.60 -9.96 -2.57
C GLY A 64 9.62 -10.99 -2.12
N GLY A 65 10.91 -10.73 -2.40
CA GLY A 65 11.97 -11.63 -1.95
C GLY A 65 11.89 -13.05 -2.52
N GLY A 66 11.20 -13.23 -3.63
CA GLY A 66 10.97 -14.53 -4.28
C GLY A 66 9.72 -15.28 -3.81
N CYS A 67 8.91 -14.71 -2.91
CA CYS A 67 7.74 -15.36 -2.31
C CYS A 67 6.45 -14.57 -2.57
N ASP A 68 5.34 -15.27 -2.74
CA ASP A 68 4.00 -14.72 -2.97
C ASP A 68 3.08 -15.02 -1.78
N PHE A 69 2.21 -14.07 -1.42
CA PHE A 69 1.27 -14.28 -0.31
C PHE A 69 0.18 -15.32 -0.64
N MET A 70 -0.05 -15.60 -1.92
CA MET A 70 -0.93 -16.69 -2.35
C MET A 70 -0.43 -18.09 -2.01
N GLU A 71 0.86 -18.23 -1.64
CA GLU A 71 1.40 -19.49 -1.10
C GLU A 71 0.78 -19.85 0.27
N GLY A 72 0.24 -18.86 1.00
CA GLY A 72 -0.48 -19.05 2.26
C GLY A 72 0.40 -19.51 3.43
N THR A 73 1.71 -19.65 3.26
CA THR A 73 2.65 -20.18 4.27
C THR A 73 3.30 -19.08 5.09
N GLU A 74 3.66 -19.37 6.36
CA GLU A 74 4.40 -18.42 7.19
C GLU A 74 5.77 -18.06 6.58
N GLU A 75 6.44 -19.01 5.96
CA GLU A 75 7.74 -18.81 5.35
C GLU A 75 7.65 -17.77 4.21
N ALA A 76 6.66 -17.91 3.32
CA ALA A 76 6.44 -16.99 2.22
C ALA A 76 6.10 -15.58 2.75
N PHE A 77 5.18 -15.48 3.71
CA PHE A 77 4.82 -14.19 4.32
C PHE A 77 6.02 -13.51 4.94
N ARG A 78 6.80 -14.21 5.78
CA ARG A 78 7.97 -13.64 6.45
C ARG A 78 9.06 -13.20 5.46
N SER A 79 9.29 -13.99 4.42
CA SER A 79 10.28 -13.68 3.39
C SER A 79 9.90 -12.41 2.63
N ALA A 80 8.67 -12.32 2.14
CA ALA A 80 8.18 -11.14 1.42
C ALA A 80 8.20 -9.89 2.31
N ILE A 81 7.71 -9.99 3.55
CA ILE A 81 7.70 -8.89 4.51
C ILE A 81 9.14 -8.40 4.79
N LYS A 82 10.06 -9.33 5.11
CA LYS A 82 11.47 -8.99 5.40
C LYS A 82 12.15 -8.29 4.22
N ALA A 83 11.84 -8.71 2.99
CA ALA A 83 12.38 -8.10 1.78
C ALA A 83 11.93 -6.63 1.66
N HIS A 84 10.64 -6.35 1.79
CA HIS A 84 10.10 -4.99 1.68
C HIS A 84 10.45 -4.08 2.86
N MET A 85 10.65 -4.64 4.06
CA MET A 85 11.11 -3.85 5.23
C MET A 85 12.47 -3.19 4.97
N LYS A 86 13.37 -3.81 4.23
CA LYS A 86 14.66 -3.23 3.83
C LYS A 86 14.51 -2.00 2.93
N HIS A 87 13.37 -1.89 2.28
CA HIS A 87 12.99 -0.80 1.39
C HIS A 87 12.02 0.19 2.02
N GLY A 88 11.93 0.21 3.37
CA GLY A 88 11.20 1.22 4.12
C GLY A 88 9.74 0.91 4.41
N THR A 89 9.19 -0.23 3.97
CA THR A 89 7.84 -0.68 4.36
C THR A 89 7.89 -1.22 5.79
N THR A 90 7.30 -0.52 6.76
CA THR A 90 7.31 -0.93 8.17
C THR A 90 5.98 -1.51 8.65
N SER A 91 4.94 -1.35 7.83
CA SER A 91 3.60 -1.87 8.08
C SER A 91 2.98 -2.35 6.78
N ILE A 92 2.27 -3.47 6.82
CA ILE A 92 1.86 -4.18 5.60
C ILE A 92 0.49 -4.85 5.74
N PHE A 93 -0.27 -4.80 4.65
CA PHE A 93 -1.47 -5.59 4.40
C PHE A 93 -1.18 -6.55 3.25
N PRO A 94 -0.72 -7.80 3.51
CA PRO A 94 -0.56 -8.81 2.47
C PRO A 94 -1.80 -8.92 1.60
N THR A 95 -1.60 -8.99 0.28
CA THR A 95 -2.67 -8.99 -0.71
C THR A 95 -2.73 -10.31 -1.45
N LEU A 96 -3.92 -10.87 -1.59
CA LEU A 96 -4.19 -11.98 -2.49
C LEU A 96 -4.82 -11.46 -3.76
N SER A 97 -4.32 -11.90 -4.90
CA SER A 97 -5.02 -11.80 -6.19
C SER A 97 -6.27 -12.66 -6.19
N SER A 98 -7.04 -12.66 -7.28
CA SER A 98 -8.23 -13.52 -7.44
C SER A 98 -7.93 -14.97 -7.06
N SER A 99 -8.48 -15.41 -5.93
CA SER A 99 -8.14 -16.67 -5.25
C SER A 99 -9.37 -17.55 -5.02
N THR A 100 -9.14 -18.83 -4.83
CA THR A 100 -10.19 -19.74 -4.35
C THR A 100 -10.39 -19.61 -2.83
N VAL A 101 -11.56 -20.01 -2.32
CA VAL A 101 -11.85 -20.00 -0.88
C VAL A 101 -10.77 -20.72 -0.05
N PRO A 102 -10.29 -21.92 -0.40
CA PRO A 102 -9.22 -22.58 0.34
C PRO A 102 -7.91 -21.78 0.39
N MET A 103 -7.54 -21.06 -0.68
CA MET A 103 -6.34 -20.20 -0.69
C MET A 103 -6.52 -18.99 0.24
N ILE A 104 -7.71 -18.38 0.22
CA ILE A 104 -8.03 -17.28 1.14
C ILE A 104 -7.97 -17.76 2.59
N GLU A 105 -8.51 -18.92 2.90
CA GLU A 105 -8.49 -19.48 4.27
C GLU A 105 -7.06 -19.76 4.75
N ALA A 106 -6.20 -20.35 3.92
CA ALA A 106 -4.80 -20.60 4.26
C ALA A 106 -4.03 -19.30 4.55
N ALA A 107 -4.18 -18.29 3.69
CA ALA A 107 -3.56 -17.00 3.90
C ALA A 107 -4.13 -16.25 5.11
N ALA A 108 -5.44 -16.34 5.35
CA ALA A 108 -6.09 -15.71 6.51
C ALA A 108 -5.64 -16.34 7.84
N GLU A 109 -5.44 -17.66 7.87
CA GLU A 109 -4.89 -18.37 9.04
C GLU A 109 -3.47 -17.85 9.33
N THR A 110 -2.60 -17.82 8.32
CA THR A 110 -1.24 -17.33 8.43
C THR A 110 -1.21 -15.83 8.83
N CYS A 111 -2.02 -15.00 8.19
CA CYS A 111 -2.13 -13.58 8.51
C CYS A 111 -2.57 -13.37 9.97
N THR A 112 -3.59 -14.10 10.43
CA THR A 112 -4.10 -14.03 11.81
C THR A 112 -3.02 -14.40 12.82
N LYS A 113 -2.23 -15.42 12.54
CA LYS A 113 -1.12 -15.86 13.39
C LYS A 113 -0.03 -14.78 13.47
N LEU A 114 0.39 -14.25 12.33
CA LEU A 114 1.40 -13.20 12.27
C LEU A 114 0.94 -11.90 12.93
N MET A 115 -0.32 -11.50 12.77
CA MET A 115 -0.88 -10.31 13.42
C MET A 115 -0.87 -10.41 14.95
N ALA A 116 -0.96 -11.61 15.51
CA ALA A 116 -0.95 -11.85 16.95
C ALA A 116 0.45 -11.78 17.58
N GLU A 117 1.51 -11.75 16.76
CA GLU A 117 2.88 -11.67 17.26
C GLU A 117 3.20 -10.28 17.83
N PRO A 118 4.02 -10.20 18.90
CA PRO A 118 4.54 -8.94 19.39
C PRO A 118 5.33 -8.20 18.29
N ASN A 119 5.06 -6.90 18.15
CA ASN A 119 5.73 -6.05 17.15
C ASN A 119 5.58 -6.52 15.69
N SER A 120 4.44 -7.13 15.37
CA SER A 120 4.15 -7.54 14.00
C SER A 120 3.98 -6.33 13.07
N PRO A 121 4.59 -6.34 11.88
CA PRO A 121 4.31 -5.36 10.84
C PRO A 121 3.01 -5.65 10.10
N VAL A 122 2.43 -6.85 10.24
CA VAL A 122 1.19 -7.27 9.56
C VAL A 122 -0.03 -6.66 10.27
N LEU A 123 -0.85 -5.92 9.52
CA LEU A 123 -1.99 -5.18 10.06
C LEU A 123 -3.34 -5.76 9.63
N GLY A 124 -3.37 -6.63 8.65
CA GLY A 124 -4.56 -7.26 8.10
C GLY A 124 -4.28 -7.89 6.76
N LEU A 125 -5.31 -8.49 6.17
CA LEU A 125 -5.29 -9.10 4.85
C LEU A 125 -6.11 -8.25 3.89
N HIS A 126 -5.59 -8.06 2.68
CA HIS A 126 -6.28 -7.46 1.55
C HIS A 126 -6.65 -8.56 0.54
N LEU A 127 -7.89 -8.58 0.07
CA LEU A 127 -8.36 -9.44 -1.01
C LEU A 127 -8.62 -8.58 -2.25
N GLU A 128 -7.73 -8.68 -3.24
CA GLU A 128 -7.91 -8.04 -4.54
C GLU A 128 -8.75 -8.93 -5.46
N GLY A 129 -10.04 -8.79 -5.34
CA GLY A 129 -11.03 -9.65 -6.03
C GLY A 129 -11.34 -10.87 -5.16
N HIS A 130 -11.87 -11.82 -5.70
CA HIS A 130 -12.16 -12.33 -7.07
C HIS A 130 -13.46 -11.78 -7.72
N TYR A 131 -14.16 -10.84 -7.11
CA TYR A 131 -15.40 -10.21 -7.60
C TYR A 131 -15.08 -9.07 -8.58
N LEU A 132 -14.47 -9.41 -9.72
CA LEU A 132 -13.91 -8.47 -10.69
C LEU A 132 -14.62 -8.59 -12.04
N ASN A 133 -14.55 -7.54 -12.86
CA ASN A 133 -15.07 -7.60 -14.21
C ASN A 133 -14.08 -8.33 -15.13
N MET A 134 -14.53 -9.44 -15.75
CA MET A 134 -13.71 -10.26 -16.64
C MET A 134 -13.06 -9.47 -17.78
N ALA A 135 -13.73 -8.44 -18.31
CA ALA A 135 -13.17 -7.61 -19.36
C ALA A 135 -12.00 -6.72 -18.89
N MET A 136 -11.84 -6.59 -17.58
CA MET A 136 -10.79 -5.79 -16.94
C MET A 136 -9.87 -6.67 -16.07
N ALA A 137 -9.78 -7.97 -16.37
CA ALA A 137 -9.02 -8.95 -15.60
C ALA A 137 -7.54 -8.56 -15.41
N GLY A 138 -6.90 -7.92 -16.42
CA GLY A 138 -5.47 -7.59 -16.32
C GLY A 138 -4.62 -8.82 -16.01
N GLY A 139 -3.79 -8.76 -14.97
CA GLY A 139 -2.96 -9.87 -14.49
C GLY A 139 -3.69 -10.95 -13.70
N GLN A 140 -4.95 -10.73 -13.32
CA GLN A 140 -5.73 -11.67 -12.51
C GLN A 140 -5.91 -13.04 -13.19
N LEU A 141 -6.18 -14.09 -12.39
CA LEU A 141 -6.48 -15.43 -12.90
C LEU A 141 -7.95 -15.50 -13.35
N PRO A 142 -8.23 -15.60 -14.68
CA PRO A 142 -9.60 -15.52 -15.19
C PRO A 142 -10.53 -16.60 -14.61
N GLU A 143 -10.02 -17.79 -14.34
CA GLU A 143 -10.78 -18.91 -13.80
C GLU A 143 -11.31 -18.66 -12.38
N ASN A 144 -10.73 -17.71 -11.67
CA ASN A 144 -11.17 -17.36 -10.30
C ASN A 144 -12.12 -16.14 -10.29
N ILE A 145 -12.25 -15.40 -11.40
CA ILE A 145 -13.11 -14.21 -11.49
C ILE A 145 -14.58 -14.63 -11.52
N LYS A 146 -15.41 -13.99 -10.69
CA LYS A 146 -16.85 -14.25 -10.59
C LYS A 146 -17.62 -13.08 -9.99
N ASP A 147 -18.95 -13.18 -10.00
CA ASP A 147 -19.83 -12.23 -9.32
C ASP A 147 -19.82 -12.46 -7.79
N PRO A 148 -20.09 -11.42 -6.97
CA PRO A 148 -20.22 -11.56 -5.52
C PRO A 148 -21.29 -12.57 -5.08
N ASP A 149 -20.88 -13.58 -4.29
CA ASP A 149 -21.76 -14.60 -3.74
C ASP A 149 -21.85 -14.47 -2.21
N PRO A 150 -23.04 -14.16 -1.63
CA PRO A 150 -23.22 -14.06 -0.19
C PRO A 150 -22.97 -15.38 0.54
N ASN A 151 -23.15 -16.53 -0.12
CA ASN A 151 -22.83 -17.84 0.49
C ASN A 151 -21.32 -18.06 0.64
N GLU A 152 -20.50 -17.24 0.02
CA GLU A 152 -19.05 -17.29 0.10
C GLU A 152 -18.48 -16.16 0.97
N TYR A 153 -18.79 -14.90 0.65
CA TYR A 153 -18.16 -13.78 1.37
C TYR A 153 -18.65 -13.65 2.82
N ILE A 154 -19.92 -14.00 3.12
CA ILE A 154 -20.43 -13.92 4.49
C ILE A 154 -19.68 -14.86 5.43
N PRO A 155 -19.54 -16.18 5.15
CA PRO A 155 -18.77 -17.08 6.00
C PRO A 155 -17.30 -16.66 6.15
N LEU A 156 -16.65 -16.18 5.09
CA LEU A 156 -15.26 -15.72 5.15
C LEU A 156 -15.10 -14.52 6.09
N VAL A 157 -15.96 -13.52 5.97
CA VAL A 157 -15.93 -12.31 6.81
C VAL A 157 -16.25 -12.63 8.27
N GLU A 158 -17.20 -13.52 8.54
CA GLU A 158 -17.57 -13.91 9.90
C GLU A 158 -16.46 -14.76 10.58
N LYS A 159 -15.71 -15.53 9.81
CA LYS A 159 -14.63 -16.38 10.31
C LYS A 159 -13.31 -15.64 10.51
N TRP A 160 -12.95 -14.73 9.59
CA TRP A 160 -11.62 -14.17 9.48
C TRP A 160 -11.56 -12.67 9.75
N ASN A 161 -11.35 -12.31 11.00
CA ASN A 161 -11.20 -10.92 11.44
C ASN A 161 -9.97 -10.19 10.85
N CYS A 162 -9.03 -10.92 10.27
CA CYS A 162 -7.85 -10.36 9.61
C CYS A 162 -8.17 -9.71 8.26
N ILE A 163 -9.29 -10.03 7.61
CA ILE A 163 -9.69 -9.38 6.36
C ILE A 163 -10.04 -7.92 6.68
N LYS A 164 -9.27 -6.97 6.13
CA LYS A 164 -9.42 -5.53 6.38
C LYS A 164 -9.78 -4.73 5.15
N ARG A 165 -9.56 -5.30 3.98
CA ARG A 165 -9.89 -4.68 2.71
C ARG A 165 -10.31 -5.76 1.71
N TRP A 166 -11.32 -5.45 0.88
CA TRP A 166 -11.77 -6.32 -0.19
C TRP A 166 -12.22 -5.49 -1.38
N ASP A 167 -11.67 -5.83 -2.54
CA ASP A 167 -11.87 -5.11 -3.78
C ASP A 167 -12.96 -5.81 -4.63
N ALA A 168 -13.77 -5.01 -5.34
CA ALA A 168 -14.73 -5.51 -6.29
C ALA A 168 -15.06 -4.52 -7.40
N ALA A 169 -15.53 -5.04 -8.55
CA ALA A 169 -16.14 -4.25 -9.61
C ALA A 169 -17.59 -3.92 -9.25
N PRO A 170 -17.93 -2.65 -9.04
CA PRO A 170 -19.23 -2.29 -8.45
C PRO A 170 -20.42 -2.50 -9.41
N GLU A 171 -20.18 -2.55 -10.72
CA GLU A 171 -21.21 -2.80 -11.73
C GLU A 171 -21.70 -4.26 -11.78
N LEU A 172 -21.02 -5.19 -11.10
CA LEU A 172 -21.40 -6.60 -11.11
C LEU A 172 -22.69 -6.85 -10.32
N PRO A 173 -23.49 -7.86 -10.73
CA PRO A 173 -24.64 -8.30 -9.95
C PRO A 173 -24.25 -8.65 -8.51
N GLY A 174 -24.96 -8.10 -7.53
CA GLY A 174 -24.66 -8.33 -6.11
C GLY A 174 -23.56 -7.45 -5.48
N ALA A 175 -22.81 -6.70 -6.27
CA ALA A 175 -21.68 -5.90 -5.76
C ALA A 175 -22.12 -4.80 -4.78
N MET A 176 -23.28 -4.19 -4.96
CA MET A 176 -23.80 -3.18 -4.04
C MET A 176 -24.14 -3.78 -2.66
N GLN A 177 -24.73 -4.97 -2.63
CA GLN A 177 -25.01 -5.71 -1.39
C GLN A 177 -23.73 -6.15 -0.70
N PHE A 178 -22.75 -6.63 -1.47
CA PHE A 178 -21.43 -6.98 -0.98
C PHE A 178 -20.74 -5.78 -0.31
N GLY A 179 -20.63 -4.64 -1.00
CA GLY A 179 -20.00 -3.43 -0.46
C GLY A 179 -20.66 -2.98 0.85
N LYS A 180 -21.99 -2.91 0.88
CA LYS A 180 -22.74 -2.57 2.08
C LYS A 180 -22.50 -3.54 3.23
N TYR A 181 -22.42 -4.83 2.95
CA TYR A 181 -22.18 -5.85 3.96
C TYR A 181 -20.78 -5.75 4.56
N ILE A 182 -19.73 -5.75 3.74
CA ILE A 182 -18.35 -5.75 4.24
C ILE A 182 -18.01 -4.47 4.98
N THR A 183 -18.51 -3.32 4.54
CA THR A 183 -18.31 -2.05 5.25
C THR A 183 -19.05 -1.99 6.58
N SER A 184 -20.20 -2.67 6.72
CA SER A 184 -20.87 -2.83 8.02
C SER A 184 -20.03 -3.63 9.03
N LYS A 185 -19.05 -4.39 8.56
CA LYS A 185 -18.09 -5.17 9.36
C LYS A 185 -16.74 -4.44 9.57
N GLY A 186 -16.64 -3.19 9.11
CA GLY A 186 -15.41 -2.38 9.22
C GLY A 186 -14.33 -2.77 8.22
N ILE A 187 -14.68 -3.45 7.13
CA ILE A 187 -13.78 -3.81 6.02
C ILE A 187 -13.87 -2.72 4.95
N LEU A 188 -12.74 -2.23 4.47
CA LEU A 188 -12.67 -1.27 3.38
C LEU A 188 -13.12 -1.92 2.07
N ALA A 189 -14.20 -1.40 1.46
CA ALA A 189 -14.62 -1.77 0.13
C ALA A 189 -13.97 -0.85 -0.91
N SER A 190 -13.27 -1.42 -1.89
CA SER A 190 -12.59 -0.69 -2.94
C SER A 190 -13.12 -1.04 -4.32
N VAL A 191 -13.15 -0.04 -5.20
CA VAL A 191 -13.46 -0.20 -6.63
C VAL A 191 -12.22 -0.69 -7.34
N ALA A 192 -12.29 -1.84 -8.02
CA ALA A 192 -11.16 -2.44 -8.71
C ALA A 192 -11.60 -3.20 -9.98
N HIS A 193 -10.73 -3.30 -10.98
CA HIS A 193 -10.90 -4.12 -12.19
C HIS A 193 -12.32 -4.01 -12.75
N THR A 194 -12.72 -2.81 -13.16
CA THR A 194 -14.10 -2.41 -13.38
C THR A 194 -14.29 -1.71 -14.71
N GLN A 195 -15.48 -1.80 -15.27
CA GLN A 195 -15.96 -0.96 -16.38
C GLN A 195 -17.00 0.08 -15.92
N ALA A 196 -17.11 0.30 -14.61
CA ALA A 196 -18.07 1.22 -14.01
C ALA A 196 -17.95 2.64 -14.58
N GLU A 197 -19.09 3.26 -14.83
CA GLU A 197 -19.24 4.65 -15.23
C GLU A 197 -19.78 5.48 -14.06
N TYR A 198 -20.15 6.73 -14.29
CA TYR A 198 -20.52 7.65 -13.23
C TYR A 198 -21.67 7.16 -12.34
N ASP A 199 -22.73 6.63 -12.94
CA ASP A 199 -23.91 6.17 -12.16
C ASP A 199 -23.56 4.95 -11.30
N ASP A 200 -22.70 4.05 -11.80
CA ASP A 200 -22.24 2.89 -11.03
C ASP A 200 -21.38 3.32 -9.84
N ILE A 201 -20.42 4.23 -10.06
CA ILE A 201 -19.56 4.75 -8.99
C ILE A 201 -20.39 5.55 -7.96
N HIS A 202 -21.34 6.34 -8.43
CA HIS A 202 -22.24 7.07 -7.55
C HIS A 202 -23.10 6.13 -6.67
N ALA A 203 -23.59 5.03 -7.25
CA ALA A 203 -24.29 3.99 -6.50
C ALA A 203 -23.35 3.23 -5.55
N ALA A 204 -22.14 2.87 -6.00
CA ALA A 204 -21.14 2.19 -5.20
C ALA A 204 -20.78 2.98 -3.94
N ARG A 205 -20.52 4.28 -4.08
CA ARG A 205 -20.23 5.17 -2.96
C ARG A 205 -21.34 5.14 -1.89
N LYS A 206 -22.59 5.15 -2.30
CA LYS A 206 -23.75 5.05 -1.38
C LYS A 206 -23.84 3.67 -0.69
N ASN A 207 -23.18 2.65 -1.23
CA ASN A 207 -23.15 1.30 -0.72
C ASN A 207 -21.80 0.92 -0.09
N GLY A 208 -20.98 1.91 0.30
CA GLY A 208 -19.82 1.72 1.14
C GLY A 208 -18.47 1.69 0.42
N TYR A 209 -18.44 1.75 -0.91
CA TYR A 209 -17.16 1.85 -1.65
C TYR A 209 -16.61 3.28 -1.50
N THR A 210 -15.46 3.39 -0.83
CA THR A 210 -14.85 4.69 -0.53
C THR A 210 -13.42 4.82 -1.05
N HIS A 211 -12.91 3.80 -1.71
CA HIS A 211 -11.53 3.72 -2.20
C HIS A 211 -11.50 3.21 -3.64
N ALA A 212 -10.45 3.58 -4.40
CA ALA A 212 -10.19 3.04 -5.72
C ALA A 212 -8.78 2.44 -5.77
N THR A 213 -8.73 1.19 -6.16
CA THR A 213 -7.55 0.34 -6.25
C THR A 213 -6.72 0.73 -7.47
N HIS A 214 -5.37 0.76 -7.33
CA HIS A 214 -4.38 1.06 -8.38
C HIS A 214 -4.90 2.00 -9.48
N PHE A 215 -5.37 3.16 -9.04
CA PHE A 215 -6.08 4.17 -9.83
C PHE A 215 -5.43 4.42 -11.20
N TYR A 216 -6.20 4.45 -12.27
CA TYR A 216 -5.85 4.42 -13.69
C TYR A 216 -5.57 3.03 -14.28
N ASN A 217 -5.35 2.00 -13.48
CA ASN A 217 -5.09 0.65 -13.97
C ASN A 217 -6.34 -0.21 -13.87
N ALA A 218 -6.58 -1.04 -14.89
CA ALA A 218 -7.75 -1.92 -14.99
C ALA A 218 -9.09 -1.20 -14.78
N MET A 219 -9.20 0.05 -15.26
CA MET A 219 -10.42 0.85 -15.25
C MET A 219 -10.44 1.84 -16.41
N PRO A 220 -11.61 2.14 -17.03
CA PRO A 220 -11.69 3.08 -18.12
C PRO A 220 -11.52 4.53 -17.65
N GLY A 221 -10.83 5.31 -18.46
CA GLY A 221 -10.92 6.76 -18.44
C GLY A 221 -11.87 7.28 -19.53
N PHE A 222 -11.83 8.60 -19.75
CA PHE A 222 -12.61 9.26 -20.81
C PHE A 222 -12.41 8.59 -22.16
N HIS A 223 -13.51 8.17 -22.79
CA HIS A 223 -13.47 7.36 -24.00
C HIS A 223 -14.56 7.70 -25.00
N LYS A 224 -14.49 7.08 -26.19
CA LYS A 224 -15.49 7.20 -27.26
C LYS A 224 -16.21 5.88 -27.46
N ARG A 225 -17.56 5.96 -27.63
CA ARG A 225 -18.39 4.91 -28.25
C ARG A 225 -19.03 5.48 -29.47
N ARG A 226 -18.58 5.04 -30.63
CA ARG A 226 -18.90 5.65 -31.93
C ARG A 226 -18.50 7.13 -31.95
N GLU A 227 -19.41 8.05 -32.25
CA GLU A 227 -19.20 9.51 -32.24
C GLU A 227 -19.34 10.18 -30.88
N TYR A 228 -19.97 9.52 -29.91
CA TYR A 228 -20.26 10.07 -28.60
C TYR A 228 -19.09 9.86 -27.63
N LYS A 229 -18.99 10.73 -26.66
CA LYS A 229 -17.98 10.70 -25.60
C LYS A 229 -18.61 10.34 -24.25
N TYR A 230 -17.88 9.58 -23.47
CA TYR A 230 -18.29 9.10 -22.17
C TYR A 230 -17.16 9.28 -21.17
N GLU A 231 -17.53 9.57 -19.94
CA GLU A 231 -16.65 9.45 -18.79
C GLU A 231 -16.41 7.98 -18.47
N GLY A 232 -15.28 7.72 -17.83
CA GLY A 232 -15.00 6.40 -17.29
C GLY A 232 -14.96 6.43 -15.77
N THR A 233 -14.48 5.35 -15.19
CA THR A 233 -14.28 5.22 -13.74
C THR A 233 -13.36 6.31 -13.20
N VAL A 234 -12.31 6.66 -13.95
CA VAL A 234 -11.31 7.66 -13.54
C VAL A 234 -11.96 9.03 -13.28
N GLU A 235 -12.71 9.56 -14.23
CA GLU A 235 -13.38 10.85 -14.11
C GLU A 235 -14.45 10.81 -13.02
N SER A 236 -15.18 9.71 -12.93
CA SER A 236 -16.21 9.49 -11.93
C SER A 236 -15.66 9.55 -10.51
N ILE A 237 -14.50 8.92 -10.26
CA ILE A 237 -13.81 8.94 -8.96
C ILE A 237 -13.26 10.34 -8.66
N TYR A 238 -12.78 11.09 -9.65
CA TYR A 238 -12.37 12.48 -9.42
C TYR A 238 -13.53 13.37 -8.98
N LEU A 239 -14.74 13.17 -9.54
CA LEU A 239 -15.94 13.94 -9.17
C LEU A 239 -16.46 13.59 -7.78
N HIS A 240 -16.16 12.41 -7.25
CA HIS A 240 -16.44 12.04 -5.86
C HIS A 240 -15.25 12.42 -4.97
N GLU A 241 -15.25 13.66 -4.49
CA GLU A 241 -14.12 14.24 -3.75
C GLU A 241 -13.74 13.47 -2.49
N ASP A 242 -14.68 12.82 -1.84
CA ASP A 242 -14.47 12.03 -0.62
C ASP A 242 -13.94 10.60 -0.88
N MET A 243 -13.92 10.13 -2.12
CA MET A 243 -13.28 8.86 -2.47
C MET A 243 -11.75 9.00 -2.46
N THR A 244 -11.09 8.10 -1.78
CA THR A 244 -9.63 7.97 -1.77
C THR A 244 -9.15 7.10 -2.93
N VAL A 245 -7.89 7.25 -3.30
CA VAL A 245 -7.25 6.47 -4.36
C VAL A 245 -5.87 5.99 -3.94
N GLU A 246 -5.47 4.85 -4.43
CA GLU A 246 -4.07 4.41 -4.36
C GLU A 246 -3.46 4.33 -5.76
N VAL A 247 -2.17 4.59 -5.87
CA VAL A 247 -1.48 4.62 -7.16
C VAL A 247 -0.16 3.85 -7.11
N VAL A 248 0.11 3.08 -8.17
CA VAL A 248 1.41 2.45 -8.39
C VAL A 248 2.35 3.53 -8.94
N ALA A 249 3.14 4.13 -8.04
CA ALA A 249 3.97 5.30 -8.36
C ALA A 249 5.37 4.93 -8.88
N ASP A 250 5.49 3.85 -9.64
CA ASP A 250 6.77 3.41 -10.23
C ASP A 250 7.19 4.22 -11.47
N GLY A 251 6.30 5.09 -11.98
CA GLY A 251 6.48 5.92 -13.16
C GLY A 251 6.28 5.17 -14.48
N ILE A 252 5.79 3.93 -14.43
CA ILE A 252 5.48 3.06 -15.58
C ILE A 252 3.98 2.76 -15.63
N HIS A 253 3.40 2.24 -14.55
CA HIS A 253 1.95 2.02 -14.42
C HIS A 253 1.18 3.33 -14.55
N VAL A 254 1.70 4.38 -13.91
CA VAL A 254 1.17 5.73 -14.01
C VAL A 254 2.31 6.68 -14.38
N PRO A 255 2.27 7.35 -15.55
CA PRO A 255 3.31 8.30 -15.95
C PRO A 255 3.49 9.43 -14.91
N PRO A 256 4.71 9.96 -14.72
CA PRO A 256 4.98 11.00 -13.73
C PRO A 256 4.09 12.23 -13.84
N THR A 257 3.70 12.63 -15.05
CA THR A 257 2.78 13.75 -15.29
C THR A 257 1.37 13.46 -14.76
N ILE A 258 0.92 12.21 -14.85
CA ILE A 258 -0.38 11.79 -14.31
C ILE A 258 -0.31 11.64 -12.79
N LEU A 259 0.80 11.15 -12.22
CA LEU A 259 1.02 11.16 -10.77
C LEU A 259 0.90 12.58 -10.19
N ARG A 260 1.49 13.58 -10.89
CA ARG A 260 1.34 14.99 -10.52
C ARG A 260 -0.10 15.49 -10.65
N LEU A 261 -0.84 15.04 -11.66
CA LEU A 261 -2.26 15.38 -11.84
C LEU A 261 -3.10 14.82 -10.69
N ILE A 262 -2.90 13.56 -10.33
CA ILE A 262 -3.59 12.91 -9.20
C ILE A 262 -3.31 13.67 -7.91
N HIS A 263 -2.03 13.99 -7.63
CA HIS A 263 -1.64 14.77 -6.46
C HIS A 263 -2.34 16.14 -6.41
N ARG A 264 -2.45 16.84 -7.56
CA ARG A 264 -3.12 18.15 -7.62
C ARG A 264 -4.63 18.09 -7.40
N ILE A 265 -5.29 17.02 -7.86
CA ILE A 265 -6.75 16.91 -7.78
C ILE A 265 -7.18 16.28 -6.45
N LYS A 266 -6.58 15.15 -6.06
CA LYS A 266 -6.94 14.42 -4.84
C LYS A 266 -6.23 14.95 -3.60
N GLY A 267 -5.04 15.52 -3.75
CA GLY A 267 -4.20 15.95 -2.64
C GLY A 267 -3.68 14.80 -1.79
N ILE A 268 -2.83 15.11 -0.83
CA ILE A 268 -2.21 14.14 0.07
C ILE A 268 -3.22 13.47 1.01
N GLU A 269 -4.38 14.08 1.24
CA GLU A 269 -5.37 13.51 2.16
C GLU A 269 -6.14 12.33 1.54
N ARG A 270 -6.11 12.18 0.21
CA ARG A 270 -6.96 11.22 -0.52
C ARG A 270 -6.22 10.39 -1.55
N ALA A 271 -4.94 10.67 -1.80
CA ALA A 271 -4.10 9.86 -2.69
C ALA A 271 -2.96 9.25 -1.89
N CYS A 272 -2.87 7.93 -1.86
CA CYS A 272 -1.74 7.20 -1.31
C CYS A 272 -0.98 6.44 -2.41
N VAL A 273 0.21 5.95 -2.08
CA VAL A 273 0.99 5.10 -2.98
C VAL A 273 1.05 3.68 -2.46
N ILE A 274 1.10 2.76 -3.42
CA ILE A 274 1.26 1.32 -3.20
C ILE A 274 2.30 0.78 -4.15
N THR A 275 2.91 -0.32 -3.77
CA THR A 275 3.86 -0.99 -4.66
C THR A 275 3.16 -1.87 -5.69
N ASP A 276 2.07 -2.52 -5.32
CA ASP A 276 1.49 -3.59 -6.13
C ASP A 276 2.56 -4.60 -6.57
N ALA A 277 3.51 -4.88 -5.65
CA ALA A 277 4.71 -5.63 -5.94
C ALA A 277 4.42 -7.12 -5.96
N LEU A 278 4.97 -7.81 -6.97
CA LEU A 278 4.91 -9.27 -7.09
C LEU A 278 6.08 -9.94 -6.35
N ALA A 279 6.06 -11.26 -6.28
CA ALA A 279 7.09 -12.09 -5.64
C ALA A 279 8.53 -11.75 -6.08
N CYS A 280 8.73 -11.36 -7.33
CA CYS A 280 10.04 -10.99 -7.88
C CYS A 280 10.56 -9.62 -7.42
N ALA A 281 9.74 -8.80 -6.78
CA ALA A 281 10.18 -7.51 -6.24
C ALA A 281 11.13 -7.71 -5.05
N ALA A 282 12.01 -6.73 -4.81
CA ALA A 282 12.98 -6.76 -3.73
C ALA A 282 13.82 -8.07 -3.69
N SER A 283 14.12 -8.63 -4.87
CA SER A 283 14.90 -9.86 -5.06
C SER A 283 15.76 -9.77 -6.32
N ASP A 284 16.70 -10.71 -6.46
CA ASP A 284 17.50 -10.89 -7.67
C ASP A 284 16.80 -11.82 -8.69
N SER A 285 15.51 -12.14 -8.48
CA SER A 285 14.77 -13.03 -9.36
C SER A 285 14.54 -12.37 -10.72
N THR A 286 14.79 -13.12 -11.79
CA THR A 286 14.51 -12.74 -13.17
C THR A 286 13.20 -13.35 -13.69
N THR A 287 12.52 -14.13 -12.85
CA THR A 287 11.26 -14.82 -13.18
C THR A 287 10.16 -14.43 -12.19
N ALA A 288 8.95 -14.29 -12.68
CA ALA A 288 7.78 -14.10 -11.85
C ALA A 288 7.25 -15.43 -11.28
N PHE A 289 6.45 -15.35 -10.21
CA PHE A 289 5.76 -16.49 -9.62
C PHE A 289 4.73 -17.10 -10.61
N ASP A 290 3.94 -16.23 -11.24
CA ASP A 290 3.01 -16.63 -12.30
C ASP A 290 3.75 -16.83 -13.63
N PRO A 291 3.70 -18.02 -14.26
CA PRO A 291 4.40 -18.29 -15.53
C PRO A 291 3.87 -17.47 -16.72
N ARG A 292 2.69 -16.84 -16.60
CA ARG A 292 2.15 -15.92 -17.60
C ARG A 292 2.83 -14.55 -17.57
N VAL A 293 3.58 -14.25 -16.52
CA VAL A 293 4.20 -12.94 -16.29
C VAL A 293 5.68 -12.97 -16.66
N ILE A 294 6.14 -11.97 -17.39
CA ILE A 294 7.55 -11.72 -17.68
C ILE A 294 8.00 -10.41 -17.06
N ILE A 295 9.29 -10.33 -16.75
CA ILE A 295 9.93 -9.12 -16.22
C ILE A 295 10.76 -8.51 -17.36
N GLU A 296 10.40 -7.29 -17.77
CA GLU A 296 11.06 -6.57 -18.85
C GLU A 296 10.87 -5.06 -18.68
N ASP A 297 11.87 -4.26 -19.07
CA ASP A 297 11.86 -2.79 -18.97
C ASP A 297 11.62 -2.27 -17.53
N GLY A 298 12.01 -3.06 -16.53
CA GLY A 298 11.86 -2.70 -15.12
C GLY A 298 10.44 -2.81 -14.56
N VAL A 299 9.57 -3.60 -15.22
CA VAL A 299 8.18 -3.84 -14.85
C VAL A 299 7.76 -5.28 -15.14
N CYS A 300 6.74 -5.77 -14.45
CA CYS A 300 6.07 -7.03 -14.78
C CYS A 300 4.95 -6.79 -15.81
N LYS A 301 4.82 -7.71 -16.76
CA LYS A 301 3.77 -7.67 -17.79
C LYS A 301 3.37 -9.07 -18.20
N LEU A 302 2.17 -9.24 -18.70
CA LEU A 302 1.75 -10.50 -19.32
C LEU A 302 2.63 -10.82 -20.54
N ALA A 303 2.98 -12.07 -20.75
CA ALA A 303 3.85 -12.51 -21.84
C ALA A 303 3.24 -12.23 -23.23
N ASP A 304 1.93 -12.18 -23.32
CA ASP A 304 1.18 -11.81 -24.54
C ASP A 304 1.12 -10.29 -24.80
N ARG A 305 1.68 -9.45 -23.90
CA ARG A 305 1.76 -7.99 -23.99
C ARG A 305 0.40 -7.28 -23.93
N THR A 306 -0.63 -7.91 -23.40
CA THR A 306 -1.97 -7.32 -23.31
C THR A 306 -2.12 -6.39 -22.12
N ALA A 307 -1.35 -6.61 -21.03
CA ALA A 307 -1.42 -5.80 -19.81
C ALA A 307 -0.10 -5.79 -19.04
N LEU A 308 0.10 -4.78 -18.19
CA LEU A 308 1.00 -4.85 -17.05
C LEU A 308 0.38 -5.78 -15.99
N ALA A 309 1.20 -6.39 -15.16
CA ALA A 309 0.77 -7.40 -14.20
C ALA A 309 1.51 -7.21 -12.87
N GLY A 310 1.08 -6.21 -12.09
CA GLY A 310 1.79 -5.82 -10.87
C GLY A 310 3.18 -5.25 -11.14
N SER A 311 3.95 -4.96 -10.10
CA SER A 311 5.23 -4.25 -10.20
C SER A 311 6.40 -5.03 -9.58
N ILE A 312 7.61 -4.50 -9.82
CA ILE A 312 8.84 -4.83 -9.06
C ILE A 312 9.29 -3.65 -8.19
N ALA A 313 8.38 -2.71 -7.93
CA ALA A 313 8.69 -1.50 -7.19
C ALA A 313 8.81 -1.78 -5.69
N THR A 314 9.55 -0.91 -5.02
CA THR A 314 9.70 -0.87 -3.57
C THR A 314 9.33 0.51 -3.04
N MET A 315 8.97 0.64 -1.77
CA MET A 315 8.46 1.89 -1.20
C MET A 315 9.43 3.07 -1.40
N ASP A 316 10.72 2.86 -1.19
CA ASP A 316 11.76 3.87 -1.43
C ASP A 316 11.83 4.29 -2.91
N ARG A 317 11.66 3.35 -3.85
CA ARG A 317 11.57 3.66 -5.29
C ARG A 317 10.36 4.52 -5.61
N LEU A 318 9.20 4.25 -4.99
CA LEU A 318 7.99 5.06 -5.19
C LEU A 318 8.22 6.50 -4.72
N ILE A 319 8.76 6.70 -3.51
CA ILE A 319 9.07 8.03 -2.97
C ILE A 319 10.04 8.78 -3.90
N ARG A 320 11.13 8.13 -4.35
CA ARG A 320 12.06 8.73 -5.31
C ARG A 320 11.39 9.11 -6.62
N THR A 321 10.53 8.27 -7.16
CA THR A 321 9.80 8.56 -8.40
C THR A 321 8.87 9.77 -8.24
N LEU A 322 8.13 9.84 -7.14
CA LEU A 322 7.27 10.98 -6.84
C LEU A 322 8.07 12.29 -6.79
N VAL A 323 9.20 12.29 -6.08
CA VAL A 323 10.00 13.50 -5.88
C VAL A 323 10.77 13.86 -7.15
N GLN A 324 11.55 12.92 -7.69
CA GLN A 324 12.53 13.20 -8.73
C GLN A 324 11.94 13.25 -10.13
N LYS A 325 10.84 12.52 -10.40
CA LYS A 325 10.21 12.45 -11.72
C LYS A 325 8.86 13.16 -11.80
N ALA A 326 8.02 13.01 -10.77
CA ALA A 326 6.72 13.67 -10.73
C ALA A 326 6.78 15.08 -10.10
N GLU A 327 7.94 15.51 -9.56
CA GLU A 327 8.16 16.82 -8.95
C GLU A 327 7.17 17.13 -7.81
N ILE A 328 6.81 16.10 -7.04
CA ILE A 328 5.99 16.21 -5.85
C ILE A 328 6.91 16.51 -4.66
N PRO A 329 6.57 17.43 -3.76
CA PRO A 329 7.37 17.72 -2.56
C PRO A 329 7.64 16.45 -1.73
N LEU A 330 8.84 16.37 -1.11
CA LEU A 330 9.24 15.19 -0.35
C LEU A 330 8.30 14.88 0.82
N ASP A 331 7.85 15.90 1.54
CA ASP A 331 6.89 15.73 2.63
C ASP A 331 5.55 15.17 2.15
N ASP A 332 5.05 15.64 0.99
CA ASP A 332 3.85 15.10 0.37
C ASP A 332 4.05 13.65 -0.07
N ALA A 333 5.18 13.34 -0.73
CA ALA A 333 5.50 11.98 -1.17
C ALA A 333 5.58 10.99 0.00
N VAL A 334 6.23 11.40 1.11
CA VAL A 334 6.31 10.58 2.33
C VAL A 334 4.93 10.43 2.97
N ARG A 335 4.11 11.47 3.03
CA ARG A 335 2.74 11.37 3.57
C ARG A 335 1.86 10.44 2.75
N MET A 336 1.96 10.50 1.42
CA MET A 336 1.27 9.56 0.52
C MET A 336 1.73 8.11 0.71
N ALA A 337 2.95 7.88 1.19
CA ALA A 337 3.50 6.56 1.47
C ALA A 337 3.25 6.06 2.91
N SER A 338 2.83 6.91 3.83
CA SER A 338 2.76 6.59 5.25
C SER A 338 1.45 7.05 5.93
N GLU A 339 1.25 8.35 6.05
CA GLU A 339 0.13 8.94 6.78
C GLU A 339 -1.21 8.64 6.11
N THR A 340 -1.29 8.84 4.79
CA THR A 340 -2.52 8.66 4.03
C THR A 340 -3.01 7.22 4.00
N PRO A 341 -2.18 6.21 3.67
CA PRO A 341 -2.63 4.82 3.74
C PRO A 341 -2.96 4.39 5.17
N ALA A 342 -2.27 4.92 6.19
CA ALA A 342 -2.62 4.65 7.58
C ALA A 342 -4.01 5.20 7.96
N LYS A 343 -4.38 6.38 7.46
CA LYS A 343 -5.73 6.95 7.63
C LYS A 343 -6.78 6.14 6.88
N ILE A 344 -6.51 5.76 5.63
CA ILE A 344 -7.43 4.95 4.80
C ILE A 344 -7.74 3.61 5.49
N MET A 345 -6.72 2.95 6.05
CA MET A 345 -6.87 1.67 6.73
C MET A 345 -7.22 1.78 8.23
N ASN A 346 -7.52 2.99 8.71
CA ASN A 346 -7.91 3.26 10.09
C ASN A 346 -6.90 2.77 11.15
N VAL A 347 -5.60 2.95 10.85
CA VAL A 347 -4.48 2.60 11.76
C VAL A 347 -3.59 3.80 12.09
N TYR A 348 -4.05 5.03 11.77
CA TYR A 348 -3.29 6.26 11.96
C TYR A 348 -3.08 6.61 13.44
N ASP A 349 -3.89 6.08 14.34
CA ASP A 349 -3.72 6.20 15.78
C ASP A 349 -2.35 5.70 16.27
N ARG A 350 -1.77 4.72 15.57
CA ARG A 350 -0.49 4.10 15.92
C ARG A 350 0.58 4.10 14.84
N LYS A 351 0.24 4.34 13.57
CA LYS A 351 1.14 4.23 12.40
C LYS A 351 1.21 5.54 11.60
N GLY A 352 2.11 5.62 10.62
CA GLY A 352 2.10 6.61 9.54
C GLY A 352 2.63 8.00 9.88
N SER A 353 3.10 8.28 11.10
CA SER A 353 3.73 9.55 11.44
C SER A 353 4.64 9.45 12.66
N LEU A 354 5.63 10.34 12.73
CA LEU A 354 6.52 10.45 13.89
C LEU A 354 5.87 11.34 14.95
N GLN A 355 5.14 10.71 15.87
CA GLN A 355 4.48 11.36 16.99
C GLN A 355 4.61 10.52 18.26
N LYS A 356 4.57 11.19 19.41
CA LYS A 356 4.56 10.54 20.71
C LYS A 356 3.50 9.46 20.81
N ASP A 357 3.83 8.35 21.45
CA ASP A 357 3.02 7.17 21.73
C ASP A 357 2.69 6.31 20.50
N LYS A 358 3.06 6.75 19.28
CA LYS A 358 2.97 5.91 18.08
C LYS A 358 4.08 4.87 18.02
N ASP A 359 3.88 3.88 17.19
CA ASP A 359 4.89 2.85 16.93
C ASP A 359 6.15 3.50 16.34
N ALA A 360 7.31 3.03 16.78
CA ALA A 360 8.59 3.56 16.35
C ALA A 360 9.00 2.98 14.99
N ASP A 361 8.26 3.37 13.96
CA ASP A 361 8.48 3.08 12.55
C ASP A 361 9.19 4.27 11.91
N VAL A 362 10.49 4.15 11.71
CA VAL A 362 11.36 5.26 11.33
C VAL A 362 12.24 4.87 10.15
N MET A 363 12.35 5.76 9.18
CA MET A 363 13.25 5.62 8.03
C MET A 363 14.19 6.83 7.96
N ILE A 364 15.48 6.59 7.73
CA ILE A 364 16.47 7.63 7.45
C ILE A 364 16.82 7.59 5.98
N LEU A 365 16.68 8.74 5.30
CA LEU A 365 17.00 8.94 3.90
C LEU A 365 18.11 9.98 3.74
N ASP A 366 19.05 9.71 2.85
CA ASP A 366 20.04 10.70 2.41
C ASP A 366 19.42 11.74 1.44
N ASP A 367 20.24 12.69 0.97
CA ASP A 367 19.78 13.74 0.06
C ASP A 367 19.37 13.20 -1.34
N ASP A 368 19.85 12.01 -1.73
CA ASP A 368 19.44 11.28 -2.94
C ASP A 368 18.22 10.39 -2.71
N LEU A 369 17.67 10.43 -1.49
CA LEU A 369 16.52 9.63 -1.03
C LEU A 369 16.80 8.11 -0.99
N ASN A 370 18.06 7.73 -0.78
CA ASN A 370 18.42 6.34 -0.50
C ASN A 370 18.24 6.04 0.99
N ILE A 371 17.77 4.84 1.28
CA ILE A 371 17.64 4.38 2.67
C ILE A 371 19.02 4.20 3.29
N ARG A 372 19.19 4.80 4.47
CA ARG A 372 20.39 4.71 5.30
C ARG A 372 20.17 3.88 6.55
N ALA A 373 18.94 3.88 7.08
CA ALA A 373 18.51 3.02 8.17
C ALA A 373 16.99 2.90 8.21
N VAL A 374 16.47 1.77 8.68
CA VAL A 374 15.03 1.54 8.93
C VAL A 374 14.86 0.90 10.29
N TRP A 375 13.95 1.43 11.08
CA TRP A 375 13.42 0.79 12.30
C TRP A 375 11.94 0.49 12.10
N ALA A 376 11.55 -0.74 12.38
CA ALA A 376 10.17 -1.15 12.46
C ALA A 376 9.85 -1.52 13.91
N MET A 377 8.85 -0.89 14.51
CA MET A 377 8.50 -1.08 15.90
C MET A 377 9.73 -0.94 16.86
N GLY A 378 10.61 0.04 16.56
CA GLY A 378 11.83 0.30 17.33
C GLY A 378 12.97 -0.70 17.13
N GLN A 379 12.77 -1.73 16.33
CA GLN A 379 13.78 -2.73 15.97
C GLN A 379 14.46 -2.34 14.66
N LEU A 380 15.79 -2.29 14.66
CA LEU A 380 16.56 -2.05 13.44
C LEU A 380 16.34 -3.18 12.45
N VAL A 381 15.97 -2.84 11.23
CA VAL A 381 15.81 -3.81 10.13
C VAL A 381 17.19 -4.24 9.66
N GLU A 382 17.45 -5.54 9.69
CA GLU A 382 18.74 -6.13 9.34
C GLU A 382 19.20 -5.72 7.91
N GLY A 383 20.44 -5.25 7.81
CA GLY A 383 21.06 -4.86 6.55
C GLY A 383 20.71 -3.44 6.08
N THR A 384 20.03 -2.61 6.90
CA THR A 384 19.69 -1.23 6.52
C THR A 384 20.58 -0.16 7.18
N TYR A 385 21.46 -0.52 8.13
CA TYR A 385 22.25 0.46 8.87
C TYR A 385 23.54 0.84 8.11
N ASN A 386 23.54 2.02 7.48
CA ASN A 386 24.62 2.57 6.65
C ASN A 386 24.86 4.07 6.94
N LEU A 387 24.89 4.47 8.23
CA LEU A 387 25.07 5.86 8.68
C LEU A 387 26.52 6.28 8.83
#